data_8be3cf9b848557440a7d09baa58d648e
#
_entry.id   8be3cf9b848557440a7d09baa58d648e
#
_cell.length_a   1.000
_cell.length_b   1.000
_cell.length_c   1.000
_cell.angle_alpha   90.00
_cell.angle_beta   90.00
_cell.angle_gamma   90.00
#
_symmetry.space_group_name_H-M   'P 1'
#
loop_
_entity.id
_entity.type
_entity.pdbx_description
1 polymer ?
#
loop_
_entity_poly.entity_id
_entity_poly.type
_entity_poly.pdbx_seq_one_letter_code
_entity_poly.pdbx_strand_id
1 'polypeptide(L)'
;MKQNATKARIPFYGSYTEADPVVIAADGVAMFKEEGFEIIIVDTSGRHYQEDALFEEMLAVSNAVDPDNIIFVMDATIGQACEAQAKAFKDKVDVGSVIISKLDGHAKGGGALSAVAATKSPVIFIGTGKF
;
A
#
# COMPACT_ATOMS: atom_id res chain seq x y z
N MET A 1 3.05 10.41 5.42
CA MET A 1 1.81 10.07 6.16
C MET A 1 1.47 11.06 7.28
N LYS A 2 2.30 11.30 8.29
CA LYS A 2 2.00 12.17 9.45
C LYS A 2 1.40 13.54 9.08
N GLN A 3 1.98 14.24 8.11
CA GLN A 3 1.48 15.55 7.68
C GLN A 3 0.04 15.48 7.12
N ASN A 4 -0.27 14.44 6.37
CA ASN A 4 -1.59 14.24 5.79
C ASN A 4 -2.62 13.87 6.86
N ALA A 5 -2.24 13.01 7.81
CA ALA A 5 -3.08 12.67 8.95
C ALA A 5 -3.40 13.91 9.80
N THR A 6 -2.40 14.75 10.05
CA THR A 6 -2.58 16.01 10.79
C THR A 6 -3.54 16.95 10.07
N LYS A 7 -3.38 17.12 8.75
CA LYS A 7 -4.30 17.94 7.94
C LYS A 7 -5.73 17.42 7.95
N ALA A 8 -5.89 16.11 7.89
CA ALA A 8 -7.19 15.44 7.90
C ALA A 8 -7.79 15.30 9.31
N ARG A 9 -7.06 15.70 10.34
CA ARG A 9 -7.45 15.52 11.76
C ARG A 9 -7.73 14.07 12.12
N ILE A 10 -6.90 13.16 11.58
CA ILE A 10 -6.95 11.73 11.84
C ILE A 10 -5.84 11.37 12.84
N PRO A 11 -6.11 10.59 13.87
CA PRO A 11 -5.07 10.09 14.76
C PRO A 11 -3.96 9.36 14.01
N PHE A 12 -2.72 9.56 14.45
CA PHE A 12 -1.54 9.01 13.82
C PHE A 12 -0.68 8.29 14.87
N TYR A 13 -0.20 7.11 14.50
CA TYR A 13 0.80 6.38 15.26
C TYR A 13 2.07 6.21 14.42
N GLY A 14 3.21 6.44 15.02
CA GLY A 14 4.52 6.25 14.40
C GLY A 14 5.60 6.36 15.46
N SER A 15 6.79 5.90 15.14
CA SER A 15 7.96 5.99 16.02
C SER A 15 9.14 6.60 15.30
N TYR A 16 9.92 7.38 16.02
CA TYR A 16 11.21 7.91 15.57
C TYR A 16 12.40 7.13 16.14
N THR A 17 12.14 6.27 17.11
CA THR A 17 13.17 5.51 17.84
C THR A 17 13.19 4.05 17.48
N GLU A 18 12.04 3.46 17.16
CA GLU A 18 11.95 2.07 16.72
C GLU A 18 12.27 1.97 15.25
N ALA A 19 13.22 1.13 14.88
CA ALA A 19 13.65 0.91 13.51
C ALA A 19 12.88 -0.21 12.80
N ASP A 20 12.28 -1.14 13.54
CA ASP A 20 11.56 -2.28 12.99
C ASP A 20 10.11 -1.89 12.64
N PRO A 21 9.76 -1.83 11.33
CA PRO A 21 8.42 -1.49 10.92
C PRO A 21 7.36 -2.48 11.38
N VAL A 22 7.72 -3.73 11.58
CA VAL A 22 6.80 -4.77 12.09
C VAL A 22 6.35 -4.43 13.51
N VAL A 23 7.29 -4.05 14.37
CA VAL A 23 7.00 -3.65 15.77
C VAL A 23 6.13 -2.41 15.79
N ILE A 24 6.47 -1.39 15.00
CA ILE A 24 5.69 -0.15 14.92
C ILE A 24 4.25 -0.43 14.48
N ALA A 25 4.08 -1.22 13.44
CA ALA A 25 2.76 -1.54 12.90
C ALA A 25 1.94 -2.36 13.91
N ALA A 26 2.52 -3.37 14.52
CA ALA A 26 1.84 -4.21 15.49
C ALA A 26 1.39 -3.40 16.74
N ASP A 27 2.27 -2.58 17.27
CA ASP A 27 1.96 -1.73 18.43
C ASP A 27 0.90 -0.68 18.10
N GLY A 28 1.00 -0.03 16.96
CA GLY A 28 0.04 0.97 16.52
C GLY A 28 -1.35 0.38 16.28
N VAL A 29 -1.43 -0.76 15.63
CA VAL A 29 -2.71 -1.46 15.40
C VAL A 29 -3.33 -1.92 16.71
N ALA A 30 -2.54 -2.50 17.62
CA ALA A 30 -3.04 -2.92 18.93
C ALA A 30 -3.59 -1.75 19.74
N MET A 31 -2.88 -0.62 19.75
CA MET A 31 -3.32 0.59 20.43
C MET A 31 -4.64 1.12 19.87
N PHE A 32 -4.76 1.23 18.55
CA PHE A 32 -5.98 1.72 17.94
C PHE A 32 -7.18 0.78 18.07
N LYS A 33 -6.94 -0.54 18.06
CA LYS A 33 -8.00 -1.51 18.39
C LYS A 33 -8.50 -1.36 19.82
N GLU A 34 -7.60 -1.17 20.76
CA GLU A 34 -7.95 -0.94 22.19
C GLU A 34 -8.74 0.35 22.35
N GLU A 35 -8.42 1.41 21.60
CA GLU A 35 -9.15 2.67 21.59
C GLU A 35 -10.51 2.60 20.84
N GLY A 36 -10.82 1.50 20.20
CA GLY A 36 -12.10 1.27 19.55
C GLY A 36 -12.24 1.85 18.14
N PHE A 37 -11.13 2.12 17.45
CA PHE A 37 -11.18 2.57 16.05
C PHE A 37 -11.71 1.47 15.14
N GLU A 38 -12.71 1.82 14.32
CA GLU A 38 -13.32 0.88 13.37
C GLU A 38 -12.48 0.69 12.10
N ILE A 39 -11.78 1.74 11.67
CA ILE A 39 -10.93 1.72 10.47
C ILE A 39 -9.51 2.08 10.87
N ILE A 40 -8.57 1.18 10.58
CA ILE A 40 -7.14 1.36 10.84
C ILE A 40 -6.40 1.17 9.52
N ILE A 41 -5.62 2.17 9.12
CA ILE A 41 -4.82 2.16 7.89
C ILE A 41 -3.35 2.01 8.27
N VAL A 42 -2.73 0.96 7.77
CA VAL A 42 -1.29 0.72 7.89
C VAL A 42 -0.61 1.08 6.58
N ASP A 43 0.18 2.15 6.59
CA ASP A 43 0.95 2.59 5.44
C ASP A 43 2.35 1.98 5.48
N THR A 44 2.77 1.38 4.40
CA THR A 44 4.07 0.74 4.28
C THR A 44 5.03 1.57 3.44
N SER A 45 6.32 1.29 3.56
CA SER A 45 7.34 1.98 2.77
C SER A 45 7.17 1.68 1.28
N GLY A 46 7.15 2.72 0.47
CA GLY A 46 7.05 2.63 -0.99
C GLY A 46 8.39 2.72 -1.73
N ARG A 47 9.52 2.60 -1.03
CA ARG A 47 10.83 2.72 -1.64
C ARG A 47 11.28 1.38 -2.23
N HIS A 48 11.79 1.43 -3.48
CA HIS A 48 12.46 0.31 -4.15
C HIS A 48 11.60 -0.97 -4.30
N TYR A 49 10.54 -0.87 -5.08
CA TYR A 49 9.54 -1.94 -5.33
C TYR A 49 10.09 -3.29 -5.82
N GLN A 50 11.37 -3.39 -6.17
CA GLN A 50 11.96 -4.60 -6.75
C GLN A 50 12.93 -5.33 -5.81
N GLU A 51 13.12 -4.84 -4.59
CA GLU A 51 13.99 -5.49 -3.63
C GLU A 51 13.24 -6.57 -2.85
N ASP A 52 13.72 -7.80 -2.90
CA ASP A 52 13.12 -8.93 -2.17
C ASP A 52 12.98 -8.65 -0.68
N ALA A 53 13.94 -7.94 -0.09
CA ALA A 53 13.90 -7.54 1.31
C ALA A 53 12.68 -6.67 1.64
N LEU A 54 12.27 -5.79 0.72
CA LEU A 54 11.09 -4.94 0.92
C LEU A 54 9.79 -5.75 0.88
N PHE A 55 9.69 -6.72 -0.02
CA PHE A 55 8.54 -7.63 -0.07
C PHE A 55 8.45 -8.48 1.19
N GLU A 56 9.56 -8.95 1.71
CA GLU A 56 9.59 -9.71 2.96
C GLU A 56 9.19 -8.85 4.16
N GLU A 57 9.61 -7.58 4.20
CA GLU A 57 9.18 -6.62 5.21
C GLU A 57 7.67 -6.40 5.15
N MET A 58 7.11 -6.16 3.95
CA MET A 58 5.68 -6.01 3.77
C MET A 58 4.90 -7.26 4.19
N LEU A 59 5.42 -8.45 3.87
CA LEU A 59 4.81 -9.71 4.28
C LEU A 59 4.86 -9.90 5.79
N ALA A 60 5.97 -9.56 6.42
CA ALA A 60 6.11 -9.62 7.88
C ALA A 60 5.16 -8.65 8.60
N VAL A 61 5.01 -7.43 8.09
CA VAL A 61 4.03 -6.46 8.61
C VAL A 61 2.61 -7.00 8.43
N SER A 62 2.28 -7.52 7.25
CA SER A 62 0.96 -8.12 6.99
C SER A 62 0.64 -9.26 7.95
N ASN A 63 1.59 -10.16 8.17
CA ASN A 63 1.41 -11.26 9.12
C ASN A 63 1.24 -10.80 10.57
N ALA A 64 1.92 -9.72 10.95
CA ALA A 64 1.86 -9.19 12.32
C ALA A 64 0.56 -8.44 12.61
N VAL A 65 -0.01 -7.73 11.63
CA VAL A 65 -1.22 -6.93 11.82
C VAL A 65 -2.50 -7.66 11.41
N ASP A 66 -2.39 -8.74 10.64
CA ASP A 66 -3.50 -9.54 10.14
C ASP A 66 -4.62 -8.66 9.52
N PRO A 67 -4.35 -7.98 8.39
CA PRO A 67 -5.30 -7.04 7.82
C PRO A 67 -6.53 -7.73 7.22
N ASP A 68 -7.67 -7.08 7.28
CA ASP A 68 -8.89 -7.54 6.61
C ASP A 68 -8.81 -7.35 5.09
N ASN A 69 -8.04 -6.37 4.63
CA ASN A 69 -7.85 -6.09 3.21
C ASN A 69 -6.47 -5.51 2.94
N ILE A 70 -5.82 -5.98 1.90
CA ILE A 70 -4.55 -5.45 1.41
C ILE A 70 -4.82 -4.72 0.10
N ILE A 71 -4.46 -3.42 0.07
CA ILE A 71 -4.65 -2.56 -1.08
C ILE A 71 -3.29 -2.27 -1.71
N PHE A 72 -3.15 -2.61 -2.98
CA PHE A 72 -1.98 -2.27 -3.77
C PHE A 72 -2.22 -0.97 -4.52
N VAL A 73 -1.37 0.03 -4.29
CA VAL A 73 -1.43 1.32 -4.98
C VAL A 73 -0.39 1.34 -6.08
N MET A 74 -0.85 1.43 -7.34
CA MET A 74 -0.01 1.48 -8.52
C MET A 74 0.09 2.91 -9.07
N ASP A 75 1.31 3.28 -9.47
CA ASP A 75 1.58 4.52 -10.19
C ASP A 75 1.51 4.23 -11.70
N ALA A 76 0.51 4.79 -12.38
CA ALA A 76 0.31 4.57 -13.81
C ALA A 76 1.44 5.14 -14.68
N THR A 77 2.26 6.04 -14.15
CA THR A 77 3.36 6.67 -14.90
C THR A 77 4.54 5.74 -15.15
N ILE A 78 4.68 4.66 -14.40
CA ILE A 78 5.80 3.71 -14.54
C ILE A 78 5.62 2.72 -15.71
N GLY A 79 4.48 2.77 -16.41
CA GLY A 79 4.26 2.00 -17.63
C GLY A 79 4.33 0.49 -17.46
N GLN A 80 5.09 -0.20 -18.33
CA GLN A 80 5.20 -1.67 -18.30
C GLN A 80 5.83 -2.24 -17.03
N ALA A 81 6.62 -1.46 -16.31
CA ALA A 81 7.16 -1.89 -15.02
C ALA A 81 6.07 -2.18 -13.97
N CYS A 82 4.89 -1.58 -14.12
CA CYS A 82 3.72 -1.86 -13.28
C CYS A 82 3.33 -3.34 -13.28
N GLU A 83 3.34 -3.98 -14.42
CA GLU A 83 2.95 -5.39 -14.53
C GLU A 83 3.88 -6.30 -13.74
N ALA A 84 5.20 -6.12 -13.91
CA ALA A 84 6.20 -6.89 -13.19
C ALA A 84 6.10 -6.68 -11.68
N GLN A 85 5.90 -5.44 -11.25
CA GLN A 85 5.72 -5.09 -9.83
C GLN A 85 4.45 -5.70 -9.24
N ALA A 86 3.33 -5.58 -9.94
CA ALA A 86 2.05 -6.12 -9.50
C ALA A 86 2.11 -7.65 -9.38
N LYS A 87 2.73 -8.32 -10.34
CA LYS A 87 2.92 -9.76 -10.31
C LYS A 87 3.81 -10.20 -9.15
N ALA A 88 4.95 -9.55 -8.98
CA ALA A 88 5.85 -9.84 -7.88
C ALA A 88 5.19 -9.63 -6.52
N PHE A 89 4.40 -8.57 -6.37
CA PHE A 89 3.66 -8.27 -5.16
C PHE A 89 2.58 -9.31 -4.88
N LYS A 90 1.81 -9.67 -5.92
CA LYS A 90 0.76 -10.69 -5.79
C LYS A 90 1.30 -12.07 -5.43
N ASP A 91 2.43 -12.46 -5.99
CA ASP A 91 3.04 -13.77 -5.72
C ASP A 91 3.44 -13.92 -4.24
N LYS A 92 3.67 -12.80 -3.55
CA LYS A 92 4.11 -12.78 -2.14
C LYS A 92 3.03 -12.34 -1.17
N VAL A 93 2.06 -11.54 -1.62
CA VAL A 93 1.03 -10.94 -0.77
C VAL A 93 -0.34 -11.12 -1.41
N ASP A 94 -1.33 -11.49 -0.61
CA ASP A 94 -2.71 -11.62 -1.08
C ASP A 94 -3.38 -10.25 -1.22
N VAL A 95 -3.35 -9.71 -2.43
CA VAL A 95 -3.91 -8.39 -2.75
C VAL A 95 -5.43 -8.50 -2.92
N GLY A 96 -6.16 -7.81 -2.05
CA GLY A 96 -7.63 -7.76 -2.13
C GLY A 96 -8.15 -6.73 -3.12
N SER A 97 -7.46 -5.60 -3.26
CA SER A 97 -7.92 -4.47 -4.10
C SER A 97 -6.75 -3.68 -4.65
N VAL A 98 -7.01 -2.95 -5.73
CA VAL A 98 -6.01 -2.12 -6.41
C VAL A 98 -6.49 -0.69 -6.54
N ILE A 99 -5.60 0.27 -6.28
CA ILE A 99 -5.79 1.69 -6.58
C ILE A 99 -4.76 2.08 -7.64
N ILE A 100 -5.22 2.73 -8.72
CA ILE A 100 -4.34 3.26 -9.75
C ILE A 100 -4.24 4.77 -9.56
N SER A 101 -3.03 5.28 -9.41
CA SER A 101 -2.76 6.71 -9.28
C SER A 101 -2.13 7.28 -10.54
N LYS A 102 -2.27 8.59 -10.72
CA LYS A 102 -1.64 9.37 -11.79
C LYS A 102 -1.98 8.90 -13.20
N LEU A 103 -3.18 8.40 -13.42
CA LEU A 103 -3.61 7.92 -14.75
C LEU A 103 -3.69 9.03 -15.79
N ASP A 104 -3.92 10.27 -15.37
CA ASP A 104 -3.94 11.48 -16.21
C ASP A 104 -2.59 11.84 -16.81
N GLY A 105 -1.49 11.45 -16.19
CA GLY A 105 -0.13 11.72 -16.65
C GLY A 105 0.35 10.81 -17.77
N HIS A 106 -0.42 9.81 -18.18
CA HIS A 106 -0.02 8.83 -19.18
C HIS A 106 -1.09 8.65 -20.24
N ALA A 107 -0.75 9.01 -21.50
CA ALA A 107 -1.67 8.88 -22.64
C ALA A 107 -2.06 7.42 -22.96
N LYS A 108 -1.35 6.45 -22.41
CA LYS A 108 -1.55 5.01 -22.64
C LYS A 108 -1.62 4.30 -21.31
N GLY A 109 -2.77 4.25 -20.68
CA GLY A 109 -3.01 3.50 -19.44
C GLY A 109 -2.88 1.97 -19.59
N GLY A 110 -2.32 1.47 -20.70
CA GLY A 110 -2.22 0.04 -21.01
C GLY A 110 -1.36 -0.74 -19.99
N GLY A 111 -0.27 -0.15 -19.50
CA GLY A 111 0.58 -0.79 -18.49
C GLY A 111 -0.12 -1.00 -17.16
N ALA A 112 -0.91 -0.02 -16.72
CA ALA A 112 -1.69 -0.14 -15.49
C ALA A 112 -2.82 -1.17 -15.63
N LEU A 113 -3.50 -1.20 -16.77
CA LEU A 113 -4.55 -2.18 -17.05
C LEU A 113 -3.99 -3.61 -17.12
N SER A 114 -2.83 -3.80 -17.75
CA SER A 114 -2.14 -5.10 -17.77
C SER A 114 -1.75 -5.56 -16.36
N ALA A 115 -1.27 -4.64 -15.54
CA ALA A 115 -0.92 -4.92 -14.15
C ALA A 115 -2.14 -5.36 -13.32
N VAL A 116 -3.29 -4.71 -13.52
CA VAL A 116 -4.56 -5.09 -12.89
C VAL A 116 -4.97 -6.49 -13.32
N ALA A 117 -4.91 -6.79 -14.61
CA ALA A 117 -5.22 -8.11 -15.13
C ALA A 117 -4.30 -9.20 -14.53
N ALA A 118 -3.02 -8.89 -14.31
CA ALA A 118 -2.07 -9.80 -13.68
C ALA A 118 -2.40 -10.07 -12.21
N THR A 119 -2.95 -9.11 -11.48
CA THR A 119 -3.31 -9.29 -10.05
C THR A 119 -4.64 -10.01 -9.86
N LYS A 120 -5.52 -9.99 -10.87
CA LYS A 120 -6.91 -10.49 -10.77
C LYS A 120 -7.71 -9.87 -9.62
N SER A 121 -7.28 -8.72 -9.14
CA SER A 121 -7.93 -7.99 -8.04
C SER A 121 -8.72 -6.81 -8.59
N PRO A 122 -9.86 -6.44 -7.98
CA PRO A 122 -10.67 -5.33 -8.47
C PRO A 122 -9.96 -3.99 -8.30
N VAL A 123 -10.11 -3.11 -9.28
CA VAL A 123 -9.74 -1.69 -9.15
C VAL A 123 -10.87 -0.98 -8.41
N ILE A 124 -10.55 -0.40 -7.27
CA ILE A 124 -11.55 0.30 -6.44
C ILE A 124 -11.49 1.83 -6.63
N PHE A 125 -10.33 2.38 -6.95
CA PHE A 125 -10.17 3.81 -7.21
C PHE A 125 -9.17 4.06 -8.35
N ILE A 126 -9.44 5.11 -9.12
CA ILE A 126 -8.55 5.64 -10.16
C ILE A 126 -8.26 7.10 -9.85
N GLY A 127 -6.99 7.42 -9.64
CA GLY A 127 -6.52 8.79 -9.46
C GLY A 127 -6.21 9.44 -10.80
N THR A 128 -6.81 10.60 -11.07
CA THR A 128 -6.68 11.34 -12.35
C THR A 128 -6.02 12.71 -12.16
N GLY A 129 -5.32 12.95 -11.10
CA GLY A 129 -4.66 14.21 -10.84
C GLY A 129 -3.71 14.14 -9.65
N LYS A 130 -2.94 15.23 -9.50
CA LYS A 130 -2.00 15.39 -8.37
C LYS A 130 -2.66 15.82 -7.07
N PHE A 131 -3.88 16.25 -7.15
CA PHE A 131 -4.61 16.88 -6.06
C PHE A 131 -6.03 16.37 -5.99
#